data_4826d1636b42081fa0c8ab83322fb052
#
_entry.id   4826d1636b42081fa0c8ab83322fb052
#
_cell.length_a   1.000
_cell.length_b   1.000
_cell.length_c   1.000
_cell.angle_alpha   90.00
_cell.angle_beta   90.00
_cell.angle_gamma   90.00
#
_symmetry.space_group_name_H-M   'P 1'
#
loop_
_entity.id
_entity.type
_entity.pdbx_description
1 polymer ?
#
loop_
_entity_poly.entity_id
_entity_poly.type
_entity_poly.pdbx_seq_one_letter_code
_entity_poly.pdbx_strand_id
1 'polypeptide(L)'
;MKDKDNSELTVGRREVIKGAAAGLIAATGTQALVHAAEIKSAGSDLIKRENARPGTRDWLLTKTRTLPGKINKHLLNGRCSWIEGYCSANSVRAGEKLQIMVSANPESAFNLEIFRTGYYNGDGARLVRRFESLKGTPQADPPVGENYVRECQWDPAVEFEIPEDWLSGVYLGKLTAKKSGIQSYVIFIVRDDRPCDLLFQCSDLTWSAYNRWPADYSIYTPHEKSYSTTGVPSGTVSFDRPYGLFTHPV
;
A
#
# COMPACT_ATOMS: atom_id res chain seq x y z
N MET A 1 40.22 53.28 -4.15
CA MET A 1 39.54 52.29 -4.97
C MET A 1 38.56 51.58 -4.02
N LYS A 2 37.24 51.79 -4.24
CA LYS A 2 36.18 51.47 -3.28
C LYS A 2 35.77 49.99 -3.43
N ASP A 3 35.91 49.22 -2.37
CA ASP A 3 35.29 47.89 -2.26
C ASP A 3 33.79 48.04 -2.00
N LYS A 4 32.98 47.38 -2.83
CA LYS A 4 31.55 47.29 -2.65
C LYS A 4 31.27 46.09 -1.76
N ASP A 5 30.76 46.37 -0.59
CA ASP A 5 30.16 45.38 0.33
C ASP A 5 28.84 44.87 -0.27
N ASN A 6 28.79 43.57 -0.52
CA ASN A 6 27.63 42.90 -1.07
C ASN A 6 27.08 41.97 0.02
N SER A 7 26.37 42.55 1.01
CA SER A 7 25.67 41.80 2.02
C SER A 7 24.34 41.25 1.45
N GLU A 8 24.35 39.97 1.03
CA GLU A 8 23.12 39.24 0.73
C GLU A 8 22.30 39.04 2.01
N LEU A 9 21.12 39.65 2.03
CA LEU A 9 20.10 39.45 3.05
C LEU A 9 19.48 38.05 2.87
N THR A 10 19.95 37.06 3.62
CA THR A 10 19.27 35.77 3.75
C THR A 10 18.03 35.92 4.66
N VAL A 11 16.88 36.08 4.07
CA VAL A 11 15.59 36.05 4.78
C VAL A 11 15.31 34.61 5.22
N GLY A 12 15.33 34.35 6.51
CA GLY A 12 15.08 33.03 7.08
C GLY A 12 13.63 32.57 6.82
N ARG A 13 13.44 31.27 6.54
CA ARG A 13 12.13 30.63 6.27
C ARG A 13 11.02 30.97 7.29
N ARG A 14 11.36 31.33 8.51
CA ARG A 14 10.40 31.72 9.56
C ARG A 14 9.82 33.13 9.39
N GLU A 15 10.50 34.02 8.69
CA GLU A 15 10.04 35.40 8.45
C GLU A 15 9.09 35.49 7.27
N VAL A 16 9.24 34.61 6.26
CA VAL A 16 8.34 34.54 5.10
C VAL A 16 6.92 34.10 5.51
N ILE A 17 6.80 33.26 6.55
CA ILE A 17 5.49 32.78 7.04
C ILE A 17 4.78 33.87 7.85
N LYS A 18 5.47 34.77 8.50
CA LYS A 18 4.88 35.89 9.25
C LYS A 18 4.41 37.06 8.39
N GLY A 19 5.04 37.27 7.24
CA GLY A 19 4.70 38.35 6.30
C GLY A 19 3.45 38.09 5.45
N ALA A 20 3.09 36.80 5.22
CA ALA A 20 1.91 36.44 4.42
C ALA A 20 0.58 36.50 5.19
N ALA A 21 0.61 36.62 6.52
CA ALA A 21 -0.59 36.61 7.36
C ALA A 21 -1.19 37.99 7.65
N ALA A 22 -0.51 39.07 7.30
CA ALA A 22 -0.92 40.43 7.69
C ALA A 22 -1.53 41.30 6.56
N GLY A 23 -1.66 40.79 5.34
CA GLY A 23 -1.98 41.59 4.15
C GLY A 23 -3.36 41.44 3.51
N LEU A 24 -4.26 40.59 3.99
CA LEU A 24 -5.58 40.36 3.36
C LEU A 24 -6.72 40.21 4.40
N ILE A 25 -6.96 41.22 5.20
CA ILE A 25 -8.17 41.32 6.01
C ILE A 25 -8.78 42.72 5.80
N ALA A 26 -9.55 42.90 4.72
CA ALA A 26 -10.67 43.83 4.69
C ALA A 26 -11.56 43.50 3.49
N ALA A 27 -12.81 43.14 3.74
CA ALA A 27 -13.99 43.25 2.90
C ALA A 27 -14.51 42.04 2.11
N THR A 28 -13.98 40.79 2.23
CA THR A 28 -14.73 39.62 1.70
C THR A 28 -14.75 38.44 2.67
N GLY A 29 -14.42 38.69 3.96
CA GLY A 29 -14.06 37.67 4.93
C GLY A 29 -15.18 36.79 5.46
N THR A 30 -16.44 37.20 5.41
CA THR A 30 -17.50 36.44 6.09
C THR A 30 -18.00 35.24 5.28
N GLN A 31 -18.17 35.38 3.98
CA GLN A 31 -18.64 34.24 3.17
C GLN A 31 -17.59 33.17 2.92
N ALA A 32 -16.33 33.56 2.73
CA ALA A 32 -15.22 32.60 2.57
C ALA A 32 -14.92 31.81 3.84
N LEU A 33 -15.02 32.46 5.03
CA LEU A 33 -14.84 31.77 6.32
C LEU A 33 -16.01 30.83 6.66
N VAL A 34 -17.24 31.19 6.30
CA VAL A 34 -18.40 30.31 6.49
C VAL A 34 -18.31 29.11 5.54
N HIS A 35 -17.94 29.32 4.27
CA HIS A 35 -17.74 28.23 3.32
C HIS A 35 -16.57 27.31 3.70
N ALA A 36 -15.46 27.85 4.19
CA ALA A 36 -14.33 27.07 4.68
C ALA A 36 -14.68 26.30 5.97
N ALA A 37 -15.52 26.84 6.84
CA ALA A 37 -15.99 26.15 8.03
C ALA A 37 -16.99 25.03 7.71
N GLU A 38 -17.88 25.23 6.72
CA GLU A 38 -18.80 24.18 6.23
C GLU A 38 -18.05 23.04 5.52
N ILE A 39 -17.04 23.37 4.72
CA ILE A 39 -16.18 22.35 4.10
C ILE A 39 -15.39 21.57 5.16
N LYS A 40 -14.90 22.22 6.21
CA LYS A 40 -14.22 21.55 7.33
C LYS A 40 -15.14 20.58 8.07
N SER A 41 -16.40 20.94 8.31
CA SER A 41 -17.31 20.06 9.06
C SER A 41 -17.72 18.83 8.26
N ALA A 42 -17.97 18.94 6.96
CA ALA A 42 -18.40 17.84 6.11
C ALA A 42 -17.31 16.76 5.91
N GLY A 43 -16.02 17.16 5.83
CA GLY A 43 -14.91 16.25 5.67
C GLY A 43 -14.54 15.46 6.95
N SER A 44 -14.63 16.09 8.14
CA SER A 44 -14.23 15.48 9.40
C SER A 44 -15.18 14.37 9.87
N ASP A 45 -16.47 14.44 9.53
CA ASP A 45 -17.47 13.46 9.97
C ASP A 45 -17.54 12.20 9.11
N LEU A 46 -17.06 12.26 7.88
CA LEU A 46 -17.14 11.13 6.95
C LEU A 46 -16.35 9.91 7.47
N ILE A 47 -15.12 10.12 7.87
CA ILE A 47 -14.26 9.05 8.43
C ILE A 47 -14.76 8.60 9.81
N LYS A 48 -15.27 9.52 10.64
CA LYS A 48 -15.87 9.16 11.93
C LYS A 48 -17.09 8.26 11.75
N ARG A 49 -17.98 8.62 10.83
CA ARG A 49 -19.17 7.81 10.48
C ARG A 49 -18.79 6.45 9.92
N GLU A 50 -17.76 6.39 9.07
CA GLU A 50 -17.27 5.11 8.56
C GLU A 50 -16.72 4.24 9.71
N ASN A 51 -15.89 4.80 10.58
CA ASN A 51 -15.33 4.06 11.71
C ASN A 51 -16.34 3.69 12.80
N ALA A 52 -17.52 4.29 12.81
CA ALA A 52 -18.62 3.91 13.68
C ALA A 52 -19.43 2.69 13.17
N ARG A 53 -19.21 2.26 11.93
CA ARG A 53 -19.82 1.05 11.39
C ARG A 53 -19.27 -0.20 12.08
N PRO A 54 -20.04 -1.31 12.10
CA PRO A 54 -19.53 -2.58 12.61
C PRO A 54 -18.26 -3.02 11.87
N GLY A 55 -17.21 -3.32 12.61
CA GLY A 55 -15.98 -3.91 12.11
C GLY A 55 -16.01 -5.43 12.21
N THR A 56 -14.88 -6.04 11.86
CA THR A 56 -14.62 -7.46 12.06
C THR A 56 -13.10 -7.69 12.19
N ARG A 57 -12.73 -8.74 12.89
CA ARG A 57 -11.34 -9.23 12.95
C ARG A 57 -11.04 -10.30 11.90
N ASP A 58 -12.00 -10.64 11.04
CA ASP A 58 -11.83 -11.65 10.00
C ASP A 58 -10.76 -11.27 8.96
N TRP A 59 -10.33 -10.01 8.93
CA TRP A 59 -9.23 -9.57 8.10
C TRP A 59 -7.88 -10.19 8.51
N LEU A 60 -7.73 -10.65 9.75
CA LEU A 60 -6.49 -11.26 10.23
C LEU A 60 -6.23 -12.60 9.51
N LEU A 61 -4.97 -12.86 9.18
CA LEU A 61 -4.54 -14.17 8.71
C LEU A 61 -4.46 -15.12 9.90
N THR A 62 -5.21 -16.20 9.84
CA THR A 62 -5.24 -17.24 10.89
C THR A 62 -4.55 -18.52 10.47
N LYS A 63 -4.26 -18.69 9.18
CA LYS A 63 -3.59 -19.86 8.64
C LYS A 63 -2.62 -19.46 7.53
N THR A 64 -1.38 -19.24 7.89
CA THR A 64 -0.30 -18.90 6.96
C THR A 64 0.69 -20.03 6.82
N ARG A 65 1.30 -20.13 5.64
CA ARG A 65 2.41 -21.08 5.40
C ARG A 65 3.38 -20.45 4.41
N THR A 66 4.64 -20.41 4.77
CA THR A 66 5.69 -19.87 3.93
C THR A 66 6.71 -20.94 3.60
N LEU A 67 7.33 -20.82 2.43
CA LEU A 67 8.50 -21.63 2.12
C LEU A 67 9.67 -21.13 2.95
N PRO A 68 10.50 -22.03 3.53
CA PRO A 68 11.66 -21.60 4.28
C PRO A 68 12.65 -20.87 3.36
N GLY A 69 13.07 -19.68 3.77
CA GLY A 69 14.12 -18.93 3.09
C GLY A 69 15.48 -19.59 3.23
N LYS A 70 16.33 -19.47 2.20
CA LYS A 70 17.64 -20.13 2.18
C LYS A 70 18.71 -19.48 3.06
N ILE A 71 18.56 -18.22 3.43
CA ILE A 71 19.69 -17.39 3.91
C ILE A 71 19.60 -16.98 5.38
N ASN A 72 18.45 -16.93 6.00
CA ASN A 72 18.39 -16.51 7.40
C ASN A 72 17.27 -17.20 8.16
N LYS A 73 17.63 -18.12 9.04
CA LYS A 73 16.69 -18.86 9.90
C LYS A 73 15.89 -17.95 10.85
N HIS A 74 16.30 -16.70 11.03
CA HIS A 74 15.70 -15.73 11.95
C HIS A 74 14.84 -14.65 11.27
N LEU A 75 14.90 -14.54 9.95
CA LEU A 75 14.13 -13.57 9.17
C LEU A 75 13.33 -14.32 8.09
N LEU A 76 12.23 -14.91 8.51
CA LEU A 76 11.36 -15.67 7.61
C LEU A 76 10.45 -14.73 6.80
N ASN A 77 11.06 -14.00 5.87
CA ASN A 77 10.37 -13.42 4.73
C ASN A 77 10.18 -14.55 3.72
N GLY A 78 9.09 -15.27 3.82
CA GLY A 78 8.87 -16.44 3.00
C GLY A 78 7.80 -16.20 1.95
N ARG A 79 7.99 -16.86 0.79
CA ARG A 79 6.97 -16.97 -0.23
C ARG A 79 5.83 -17.86 0.25
N CYS A 80 4.59 -17.44 0.08
CA CYS A 80 3.40 -18.24 0.34
C CYS A 80 2.85 -18.83 -0.98
N SER A 81 3.55 -19.78 -1.59
CA SER A 81 3.18 -20.32 -2.91
C SER A 81 1.82 -21.01 -2.96
N TRP A 82 1.24 -21.40 -1.81
CA TRP A 82 -0.11 -21.99 -1.77
C TRP A 82 -1.20 -21.03 -2.20
N ILE A 83 -1.01 -19.75 -1.92
CA ILE A 83 -1.80 -18.65 -2.45
C ILE A 83 -1.05 -17.35 -2.24
N GLU A 84 -0.84 -16.59 -3.28
CA GLU A 84 -0.19 -15.29 -3.26
C GLU A 84 -0.72 -14.43 -4.42
N GLY A 85 -0.56 -13.11 -4.33
CA GLY A 85 -1.06 -12.22 -5.36
C GLY A 85 -0.54 -10.81 -5.22
N TYR A 86 -0.86 -9.99 -6.22
CA TYR A 86 -0.57 -8.57 -6.24
C TYR A 86 -1.66 -7.82 -7.02
N CYS A 87 -1.70 -6.51 -6.88
CA CYS A 87 -2.66 -5.65 -7.56
C CYS A 87 -2.00 -4.96 -8.75
N SER A 88 -2.74 -4.69 -9.82
CA SER A 88 -2.27 -3.95 -11.00
C SER A 88 -1.88 -2.50 -10.71
N ALA A 89 -2.28 -1.97 -9.55
CA ALA A 89 -1.93 -0.64 -9.09
C ALA A 89 -1.85 -0.61 -7.57
N ASN A 90 -0.90 0.16 -7.02
CA ASN A 90 -0.79 0.37 -5.58
C ASN A 90 -1.86 1.31 -5.04
N SER A 91 -2.35 2.22 -5.87
CA SER A 91 -3.42 3.16 -5.49
C SER A 91 -4.36 3.43 -6.66
N VAL A 92 -5.64 3.50 -6.35
CA VAL A 92 -6.74 3.70 -7.29
C VAL A 92 -7.74 4.71 -6.74
N ARG A 93 -8.56 5.29 -7.61
CA ARG A 93 -9.70 6.14 -7.25
C ARG A 93 -11.00 5.38 -7.45
N ALA A 94 -12.08 5.88 -6.87
CA ALA A 94 -13.43 5.46 -7.23
C ALA A 94 -13.65 5.58 -8.75
N GLY A 95 -14.36 4.64 -9.35
CA GLY A 95 -14.55 4.52 -10.78
C GLY A 95 -13.38 3.92 -11.57
N GLU A 96 -12.18 3.84 -11.00
CA GLU A 96 -11.04 3.17 -11.66
C GLU A 96 -11.12 1.65 -11.51
N LYS A 97 -10.61 0.94 -12.50
CA LYS A 97 -10.52 -0.52 -12.49
C LYS A 97 -9.29 -1.01 -11.76
N LEU A 98 -9.46 -2.04 -10.96
CA LEU A 98 -8.39 -2.76 -10.31
C LEU A 98 -8.41 -4.22 -10.73
N GLN A 99 -7.25 -4.72 -11.17
CA GLN A 99 -7.02 -6.13 -11.41
C GLN A 99 -6.22 -6.72 -10.24
N ILE A 100 -6.57 -7.94 -9.86
CA ILE A 100 -5.83 -8.69 -8.85
C ILE A 100 -5.36 -9.99 -9.49
N MET A 101 -4.04 -10.12 -9.58
CA MET A 101 -3.33 -11.28 -10.07
C MET A 101 -3.11 -12.23 -8.89
N VAL A 102 -3.46 -13.51 -9.09
CA VAL A 102 -3.36 -14.53 -8.03
C VAL A 102 -2.74 -15.80 -8.58
N SER A 103 -1.76 -16.32 -7.86
CA SER A 103 -1.21 -17.66 -8.07
C SER A 103 -1.63 -18.58 -6.93
N ALA A 104 -2.11 -19.78 -7.24
CA ALA A 104 -2.39 -20.81 -6.26
C ALA A 104 -1.68 -22.12 -6.69
N ASN A 105 -0.71 -22.56 -5.90
CA ASN A 105 0.06 -23.77 -6.16
C ASN A 105 0.08 -24.69 -4.91
N PRO A 106 -0.55 -25.86 -4.94
CA PRO A 106 -1.27 -26.47 -6.07
C PRO A 106 -2.57 -25.73 -6.45
N GLU A 107 -3.02 -25.92 -7.69
CA GLU A 107 -4.29 -25.34 -8.19
C GLU A 107 -5.44 -25.53 -7.19
N SER A 108 -6.11 -24.43 -6.89
CA SER A 108 -7.20 -24.39 -5.91
C SER A 108 -8.14 -23.25 -6.22
N ALA A 109 -9.46 -23.49 -6.14
CA ALA A 109 -10.37 -22.38 -5.99
C ALA A 109 -10.03 -21.57 -4.73
N PHE A 110 -10.31 -20.27 -4.74
CA PHE A 110 -10.05 -19.40 -3.61
C PHE A 110 -11.19 -18.40 -3.38
N ASN A 111 -11.23 -17.83 -2.20
CA ASN A 111 -12.04 -16.67 -1.88
C ASN A 111 -11.15 -15.43 -1.75
N LEU A 112 -11.68 -14.29 -2.18
CA LEU A 112 -11.09 -12.97 -1.96
C LEU A 112 -12.07 -12.14 -1.15
N GLU A 113 -11.65 -11.70 0.02
CA GLU A 113 -12.39 -10.83 0.91
C GLU A 113 -11.66 -9.49 1.03
N ILE A 114 -12.31 -8.40 0.63
CA ILE A 114 -11.71 -7.06 0.65
C ILE A 114 -12.18 -6.34 1.90
N PHE A 115 -11.22 -5.89 2.70
CA PHE A 115 -11.43 -5.17 3.95
C PHE A 115 -10.85 -3.77 3.83
N ARG A 116 -11.62 -2.75 4.23
CA ARG A 116 -11.08 -1.42 4.48
C ARG A 116 -10.52 -1.39 5.90
N THR A 117 -9.25 -1.01 6.05
CA THR A 117 -8.64 -0.86 7.38
C THR A 117 -9.08 0.46 8.03
N GLY A 118 -9.23 0.47 9.35
CA GLY A 118 -9.67 1.62 10.11
C GLY A 118 -9.85 1.27 11.59
N TYR A 119 -10.39 2.19 12.37
CA TYR A 119 -10.59 1.94 13.81
C TYR A 119 -11.71 0.93 14.08
N TYR A 120 -12.91 1.13 13.52
CA TYR A 120 -14.09 0.27 13.63
C TYR A 120 -14.29 -0.29 15.06
N ASN A 121 -14.30 0.61 16.07
CA ASN A 121 -14.43 0.28 17.49
C ASN A 121 -13.37 -0.70 18.03
N GLY A 122 -12.16 -0.72 17.40
CA GLY A 122 -11.05 -1.58 17.78
C GLY A 122 -10.95 -2.89 17.02
N ASP A 123 -11.85 -3.17 16.07
CA ASP A 123 -11.80 -4.38 15.23
C ASP A 123 -10.74 -4.29 14.12
N GLY A 124 -10.33 -3.08 13.75
CA GLY A 124 -9.22 -2.85 12.84
C GLY A 124 -9.58 -2.82 11.36
N ALA A 125 -10.68 -3.44 10.93
CA ALA A 125 -11.15 -3.38 9.56
C ALA A 125 -12.65 -3.70 9.43
N ARG A 126 -13.21 -3.37 8.26
CA ARG A 126 -14.58 -3.70 7.86
C ARG A 126 -14.56 -4.41 6.51
N LEU A 127 -15.27 -5.54 6.41
CA LEU A 127 -15.49 -6.21 5.13
C LEU A 127 -16.34 -5.31 4.21
N VAL A 128 -15.83 -5.04 3.01
CA VAL A 128 -16.51 -4.19 2.02
C VAL A 128 -16.94 -4.96 0.79
N ARG A 129 -16.23 -6.05 0.44
CA ARG A 129 -16.58 -6.88 -0.72
C ARG A 129 -16.07 -8.31 -0.55
N ARG A 130 -16.78 -9.27 -1.14
CA ARG A 130 -16.39 -10.68 -1.17
C ARG A 130 -16.56 -11.22 -2.57
N PHE A 131 -15.60 -12.02 -3.01
CA PHE A 131 -15.68 -12.87 -4.20
C PHE A 131 -15.41 -14.31 -3.75
N GLU A 132 -16.27 -15.21 -4.19
CA GLU A 132 -16.21 -16.61 -3.75
C GLU A 132 -15.88 -17.53 -4.91
N SER A 133 -15.16 -18.60 -4.61
CA SER A 133 -14.88 -19.69 -5.56
C SER A 133 -14.23 -19.23 -6.86
N LEU A 134 -13.39 -18.19 -6.79
CA LEU A 134 -12.56 -17.78 -7.92
C LEU A 134 -11.60 -18.91 -8.29
N LYS A 135 -11.28 -19.03 -9.59
CA LYS A 135 -10.30 -20.01 -10.07
C LYS A 135 -8.90 -19.53 -9.77
N GLY A 136 -8.11 -20.32 -9.05
CA GLY A 136 -6.70 -20.08 -8.78
C GLY A 136 -5.84 -21.16 -9.41
N THR A 137 -4.97 -20.76 -10.33
CA THR A 137 -4.00 -21.62 -11.04
C THR A 137 -2.58 -21.22 -10.68
N PRO A 138 -1.61 -22.13 -10.74
CA PRO A 138 -0.21 -21.76 -10.62
C PRO A 138 0.19 -20.79 -11.73
N GLN A 139 0.83 -19.70 -11.35
CA GLN A 139 1.39 -18.73 -12.28
C GLN A 139 2.92 -18.89 -12.34
N ALA A 140 3.50 -18.54 -13.47
CA ALA A 140 4.94 -18.67 -13.69
C ALA A 140 5.74 -17.71 -12.82
N ASP A 141 6.86 -18.17 -12.29
CA ASP A 141 7.84 -17.29 -11.67
C ASP A 141 8.47 -16.39 -12.77
N PRO A 142 8.58 -15.09 -12.52
CA PRO A 142 9.22 -14.21 -13.48
C PRO A 142 10.71 -14.55 -13.60
N PRO A 143 11.32 -14.40 -14.79
CA PRO A 143 12.76 -14.50 -14.94
C PRO A 143 13.46 -13.41 -14.12
N VAL A 144 14.75 -13.59 -13.88
CA VAL A 144 15.60 -12.52 -13.35
C VAL A 144 15.88 -11.55 -14.48
N GLY A 145 15.36 -10.34 -14.40
CA GLY A 145 15.58 -9.27 -15.36
C GLY A 145 16.88 -8.50 -15.12
N GLU A 146 17.05 -7.42 -15.86
CA GLU A 146 18.16 -6.50 -15.67
C GLU A 146 18.13 -5.93 -14.24
N ASN A 147 19.28 -5.65 -13.66
CA ASN A 147 19.43 -5.19 -12.27
C ASN A 147 18.68 -6.08 -11.25
N TYR A 148 18.60 -7.38 -11.53
CA TYR A 148 17.98 -8.40 -10.68
C TYR A 148 16.48 -8.20 -10.41
N VAL A 149 15.79 -7.40 -11.23
CA VAL A 149 14.33 -7.19 -11.09
C VAL A 149 13.58 -8.51 -11.25
N ARG A 150 12.56 -8.70 -10.44
CA ARG A 150 11.59 -9.80 -10.56
C ARG A 150 10.21 -9.18 -10.73
N GLU A 151 9.71 -9.21 -11.95
CA GLU A 151 8.45 -8.60 -12.36
C GLU A 151 7.53 -9.66 -12.96
N CYS A 152 6.38 -9.86 -12.33
CA CYS A 152 5.40 -10.84 -12.77
C CYS A 152 4.56 -10.30 -13.93
N GLN A 153 4.18 -11.21 -14.82
CA GLN A 153 3.21 -10.97 -15.91
C GLN A 153 2.09 -11.99 -15.78
N TRP A 154 1.43 -12.00 -14.61
CA TRP A 154 0.37 -12.96 -14.33
C TRP A 154 -0.96 -12.51 -14.90
N ASP A 155 -1.77 -13.50 -15.32
CA ASP A 155 -3.14 -13.23 -15.73
C ASP A 155 -3.99 -12.77 -14.53
N PRO A 156 -4.88 -11.78 -14.74
CA PRO A 156 -5.82 -11.37 -13.71
C PRO A 156 -6.78 -12.49 -13.32
N ALA A 157 -6.87 -12.78 -12.03
CA ALA A 157 -7.86 -13.70 -11.48
C ALA A 157 -9.22 -13.02 -11.26
N VAL A 158 -9.20 -11.70 -11.02
CA VAL A 158 -10.40 -10.88 -10.86
C VAL A 158 -10.11 -9.44 -11.29
N GLU A 159 -11.09 -8.83 -11.93
CA GLU A 159 -11.13 -7.39 -12.26
C GLU A 159 -12.43 -6.81 -11.72
N PHE A 160 -12.37 -5.63 -11.13
CA PHE A 160 -13.55 -4.88 -10.72
C PHE A 160 -13.28 -3.39 -10.70
N GLU A 161 -14.34 -2.62 -10.82
CA GLU A 161 -14.32 -1.18 -10.64
C GLU A 161 -14.46 -0.83 -9.16
N ILE A 162 -13.68 0.14 -8.69
CA ILE A 162 -13.77 0.65 -7.31
C ILE A 162 -15.09 1.40 -7.15
N PRO A 163 -15.97 0.97 -6.23
CA PRO A 163 -17.25 1.63 -6.03
C PRO A 163 -17.09 3.09 -5.57
N GLU A 164 -18.01 3.95 -6.02
CA GLU A 164 -18.03 5.38 -5.69
C GLU A 164 -18.18 5.67 -4.19
N ASP A 165 -18.77 4.75 -3.45
CA ASP A 165 -18.99 4.86 -2.01
C ASP A 165 -17.80 4.34 -1.17
N TRP A 166 -16.73 3.86 -1.81
CA TRP A 166 -15.52 3.47 -1.07
C TRP A 166 -14.70 4.68 -0.69
N LEU A 167 -14.53 4.87 0.61
CA LEU A 167 -13.76 5.98 1.16
C LEU A 167 -12.26 5.73 1.04
N SER A 168 -11.50 6.82 0.94
CA SER A 168 -10.03 6.74 0.97
C SER A 168 -9.52 5.96 2.19
N GLY A 169 -8.45 5.22 1.98
CA GLY A 169 -7.84 4.38 3.01
C GLY A 169 -7.05 3.22 2.43
N VAL A 170 -6.48 2.42 3.31
CA VAL A 170 -5.78 1.17 2.96
C VAL A 170 -6.80 0.03 2.92
N TYR A 171 -6.72 -0.75 1.87
CA TYR A 171 -7.57 -1.93 1.65
C TYR A 171 -6.69 -3.18 1.59
N LEU A 172 -7.13 -4.22 2.29
CA LEU A 172 -6.52 -5.53 2.28
C LEU A 172 -7.44 -6.52 1.59
N GLY A 173 -6.95 -7.17 0.55
CA GLY A 173 -7.61 -8.32 -0.05
C GLY A 173 -7.08 -9.61 0.60
N LYS A 174 -7.86 -10.25 1.44
CA LYS A 174 -7.53 -11.55 2.04
C LYS A 174 -7.86 -12.64 1.06
N LEU A 175 -6.83 -13.34 0.62
CA LEU A 175 -6.91 -14.52 -0.23
C LEU A 175 -6.98 -15.76 0.65
N THR A 176 -7.91 -16.67 0.38
CA THR A 176 -8.02 -17.96 1.10
C THR A 176 -8.16 -19.12 0.11
N ALA A 177 -7.11 -19.93 -0.03
CA ALA A 177 -7.15 -21.14 -0.87
C ALA A 177 -8.12 -22.19 -0.28
N LYS A 178 -9.14 -22.62 -1.04
CA LYS A 178 -10.18 -23.52 -0.51
C LYS A 178 -9.67 -24.91 -0.13
N LYS A 179 -8.72 -25.46 -0.90
CA LYS A 179 -8.17 -26.81 -0.63
C LYS A 179 -7.36 -26.87 0.66
N SER A 180 -6.53 -25.84 0.91
CA SER A 180 -5.60 -25.85 2.04
C SER A 180 -6.07 -25.02 3.22
N GLY A 181 -6.93 -24.01 2.98
CA GLY A 181 -7.28 -22.97 3.91
C GLY A 181 -6.16 -21.97 4.16
N ILE A 182 -5.02 -22.08 3.44
CA ILE A 182 -3.90 -21.15 3.55
C ILE A 182 -4.30 -19.77 3.05
N GLN A 183 -3.80 -18.75 3.71
CA GLN A 183 -4.19 -17.35 3.51
C GLN A 183 -2.97 -16.48 3.23
N SER A 184 -3.20 -15.43 2.43
CA SER A 184 -2.25 -14.33 2.21
C SER A 184 -3.02 -13.03 1.94
N TYR A 185 -2.27 -11.92 1.77
CA TYR A 185 -2.85 -10.62 1.42
C TYR A 185 -2.39 -10.13 0.05
N VAL A 186 -3.28 -9.36 -0.57
CA VAL A 186 -2.95 -8.28 -1.49
C VAL A 186 -3.31 -6.95 -0.84
N ILE A 187 -2.63 -5.87 -1.22
CA ILE A 187 -2.82 -4.55 -0.63
C ILE A 187 -2.97 -3.51 -1.74
N PHE A 188 -3.90 -2.58 -1.56
CA PHE A 188 -4.03 -1.40 -2.38
C PHE A 188 -4.61 -0.23 -1.57
N ILE A 189 -4.48 0.96 -2.11
CA ILE A 189 -4.93 2.20 -1.48
C ILE A 189 -6.04 2.78 -2.35
N VAL A 190 -7.18 3.11 -1.75
CA VAL A 190 -8.16 3.98 -2.39
C VAL A 190 -7.84 5.41 -1.97
N ARG A 191 -7.65 6.29 -2.95
CA ARG A 191 -7.38 7.71 -2.76
C ARG A 191 -8.52 8.56 -3.30
N ASP A 192 -8.70 9.73 -2.72
CA ASP A 192 -9.63 10.75 -3.20
C ASP A 192 -8.99 12.14 -3.20
N ASP A 193 -9.67 13.10 -3.83
CA ASP A 193 -9.22 14.50 -3.91
C ASP A 193 -9.96 15.40 -2.92
N ARG A 194 -10.62 14.82 -1.94
CA ARG A 194 -11.39 15.51 -0.92
C ARG A 194 -10.46 16.36 -0.06
N PRO A 195 -10.79 17.65 0.20
CA PRO A 195 -10.07 18.43 1.19
C PRO A 195 -10.10 17.75 2.56
N CYS A 196 -8.93 17.64 3.21
CA CYS A 196 -8.81 17.04 4.52
C CYS A 196 -7.74 17.76 5.36
N ASP A 197 -7.86 17.67 6.69
CA ASP A 197 -6.88 18.29 7.59
C ASP A 197 -5.59 17.49 7.69
N LEU A 198 -5.63 16.18 7.42
CA LEU A 198 -4.50 15.26 7.52
C LEU A 198 -4.41 14.41 6.26
N LEU A 199 -3.20 14.30 5.72
CA LEU A 199 -2.84 13.35 4.67
C LEU A 199 -1.98 12.24 5.27
N PHE A 200 -2.41 10.98 5.12
CA PHE A 200 -1.60 9.82 5.44
C PHE A 200 -0.98 9.25 4.16
N GLN A 201 0.34 9.28 4.09
CA GLN A 201 1.09 8.67 2.99
C GLN A 201 1.60 7.29 3.42
N CYS A 202 1.20 6.24 2.68
CA CYS A 202 1.73 4.91 2.88
C CYS A 202 3.19 4.81 2.42
N SER A 203 3.97 4.00 3.12
CA SER A 203 5.38 3.75 2.79
C SER A 203 5.53 2.58 1.80
N ASP A 204 4.70 2.53 0.78
CA ASP A 204 4.64 1.44 -0.21
C ASP A 204 5.96 1.24 -0.97
N LEU A 205 6.67 2.31 -1.28
CA LEU A 205 8.03 2.26 -1.83
C LEU A 205 8.99 1.51 -0.88
N THR A 206 8.91 1.80 0.42
CA THR A 206 9.73 1.12 1.43
C THR A 206 9.35 -0.35 1.54
N TRP A 207 8.06 -0.66 1.57
CA TRP A 207 7.60 -2.05 1.60
C TRP A 207 8.11 -2.84 0.40
N SER A 208 8.02 -2.26 -0.81
CA SER A 208 8.53 -2.89 -2.02
C SER A 208 10.05 -3.05 -1.99
N ALA A 209 10.79 -2.06 -1.49
CA ALA A 209 12.25 -2.10 -1.38
C ALA A 209 12.75 -3.24 -0.48
N TYR A 210 12.04 -3.52 0.63
CA TYR A 210 12.37 -4.60 1.55
C TYR A 210 11.75 -5.94 1.20
N ASN A 211 10.79 -5.99 0.28
CA ASN A 211 10.14 -7.21 -0.14
C ASN A 211 11.14 -8.17 -0.80
N ARG A 212 11.31 -9.36 -0.24
CA ARG A 212 12.27 -10.37 -0.71
C ARG A 212 11.68 -11.37 -1.70
N TRP A 213 10.40 -11.24 -2.01
CA TRP A 213 9.76 -12.17 -2.93
C TRP A 213 10.47 -12.23 -4.31
N PRO A 214 10.61 -13.40 -4.93
CA PRO A 214 10.16 -14.72 -4.48
C PRO A 214 11.13 -15.40 -3.51
N ALA A 215 12.39 -14.96 -3.44
CA ALA A 215 13.42 -15.38 -2.51
C ALA A 215 14.62 -14.43 -2.62
N ASP A 216 14.90 -13.66 -1.59
CA ASP A 216 16.07 -12.77 -1.48
C ASP A 216 16.26 -11.77 -2.64
N TYR A 217 15.17 -11.22 -3.18
CA TYR A 217 15.17 -10.22 -4.25
C TYR A 217 14.74 -8.81 -3.79
N SER A 218 15.07 -8.44 -2.55
CA SER A 218 14.90 -7.06 -2.09
C SER A 218 15.99 -6.17 -2.70
N ILE A 219 15.75 -4.85 -2.72
CA ILE A 219 16.75 -3.88 -3.18
C ILE A 219 18.06 -3.94 -2.35
N TYR A 220 17.99 -4.42 -1.12
CA TYR A 220 19.11 -4.54 -0.18
C TYR A 220 19.75 -5.93 -0.15
N THR A 221 19.29 -6.86 -0.98
CA THR A 221 19.89 -8.18 -1.05
C THR A 221 21.16 -8.12 -1.88
N PRO A 222 22.31 -8.65 -1.39
CA PRO A 222 23.54 -8.73 -2.17
C PRO A 222 23.38 -9.76 -3.29
N HIS A 223 23.53 -9.33 -4.52
CA HIS A 223 23.63 -10.18 -5.70
C HIS A 223 25.09 -10.20 -6.17
N GLU A 224 25.63 -11.37 -6.44
CA GLU A 224 27.04 -11.77 -6.55
C GLU A 224 28.14 -10.75 -6.91
N LYS A 225 27.94 -9.72 -7.66
CA LYS A 225 28.98 -8.76 -8.03
C LYS A 225 28.60 -7.30 -7.75
N SER A 226 27.45 -7.08 -7.17
CA SER A 226 26.85 -5.79 -7.11
C SER A 226 26.80 -5.18 -5.70
N TYR A 227 27.36 -5.90 -4.72
CA TYR A 227 27.58 -5.30 -3.41
C TYR A 227 28.79 -4.36 -3.52
N SER A 228 28.51 -3.13 -3.79
CA SER A 228 29.49 -2.07 -3.60
C SER A 228 29.85 -2.07 -2.11
N THR A 229 31.15 -2.06 -1.81
CA THR A 229 31.66 -1.81 -0.46
C THR A 229 31.16 -0.50 0.14
N THR A 230 30.45 0.30 -0.65
CA THR A 230 29.83 1.58 -0.27
C THR A 230 28.38 1.46 0.19
N GLY A 231 27.79 0.24 0.25
CA GLY A 231 26.42 0.03 0.73
C GLY A 231 25.32 0.54 -0.21
N VAL A 232 25.65 0.84 -1.45
CA VAL A 232 24.66 1.28 -2.44
C VAL A 232 23.80 0.09 -2.85
N PRO A 233 22.45 0.18 -2.83
CA PRO A 233 21.57 -0.84 -3.36
C PRO A 233 21.89 -1.15 -4.82
N SER A 234 21.96 -2.43 -5.17
CA SER A 234 22.44 -2.87 -6.47
C SER A 234 21.35 -3.47 -7.35
N GLY A 235 20.12 -3.48 -6.87
CA GLY A 235 18.99 -4.06 -7.56
C GLY A 235 17.90 -3.05 -7.87
N THR A 236 16.97 -3.50 -8.71
CA THR A 236 15.70 -2.83 -8.98
C THR A 236 14.57 -3.70 -8.46
N VAL A 237 13.52 -3.10 -7.94
CA VAL A 237 12.31 -3.82 -7.49
C VAL A 237 11.09 -3.32 -8.26
N SER A 238 10.20 -4.26 -8.59
CA SER A 238 8.90 -3.97 -9.19
C SER A 238 7.80 -4.08 -8.14
N PHE A 239 6.70 -3.36 -8.36
CA PHE A 239 5.45 -3.56 -7.65
C PHE A 239 4.63 -4.73 -8.19
N ASP A 240 4.87 -5.14 -9.45
CA ASP A 240 4.19 -6.24 -10.11
C ASP A 240 4.72 -7.60 -9.61
N ARG A 241 4.57 -7.82 -8.31
CA ARG A 241 4.94 -9.07 -7.64
C ARG A 241 4.27 -9.17 -6.25
N PRO A 242 3.98 -10.38 -5.76
CA PRO A 242 3.47 -10.57 -4.41
C PRO A 242 4.40 -10.02 -3.33
N TYR A 243 3.82 -9.67 -2.18
CA TYR A 243 4.59 -9.45 -0.96
C TYR A 243 4.86 -10.77 -0.26
N GLY A 244 6.11 -10.97 0.17
CA GLY A 244 6.46 -12.07 1.06
C GLY A 244 5.79 -11.89 2.43
N LEU A 245 5.38 -12.98 3.05
CA LEU A 245 4.85 -12.96 4.41
C LEU A 245 5.98 -13.06 5.44
N PHE A 246 5.89 -12.24 6.49
CA PHE A 246 6.67 -12.45 7.68
C PHE A 246 5.95 -13.49 8.55
N THR A 247 6.54 -14.63 8.75
CA THR A 247 6.05 -15.60 9.72
C THR A 247 7.12 -15.81 10.78
N HIS A 248 6.75 -15.69 12.04
CA HIS A 248 7.57 -16.25 13.10
C HIS A 248 7.38 -17.77 13.08
N PRO A 249 8.45 -18.57 13.14
CA PRO A 249 8.30 -19.98 13.40
C PRO A 249 7.63 -20.12 14.77
N VAL A 250 6.49 -20.80 14.80
CA VAL A 250 5.86 -21.28 16.02
C VAL A 250 6.59 -22.52 16.48
#